data_0e86b23abdaf407d57b5b94da5bf00e4
#
_entry.id   0e86b23abdaf407d57b5b94da5bf00e4
#
_cell.length_a   1.000
_cell.length_b   1.000
_cell.length_c   1.000
_cell.angle_alpha   90.00
_cell.angle_beta   90.00
_cell.angle_gamma   90.00
#
_symmetry.space_group_name_H-M   'P 1'
#
loop_
_entity.id
_entity.type
_entity.pdbx_description
1 polymer ?
#
loop_
_entity_poly.entity_id
_entity_poly.type
_entity_poly.pdbx_seq_one_letter_code
_entity_poly.pdbx_strand_id
1 'polypeptide(L)'
;MKQDKTYKLLIIALVCAVLIIFGIVIMNSKKEEVKQESNITMKDLPLKVEAIPISFNIVNTAEGNILECTYKNNSNEDISRLTIQVKFKGTEEIVTLSCNEFVEAGNESVKFTGKGPASGNIDDVQILKYKISTANGTYMEYDSELNQYNWS
;
A
#
# COMPACT_ATOMS: atom_id res chain seq x y z
N MET A 1 -23.53 13.44 -66.03
CA MET A 1 -23.21 12.18 -65.28
C MET A 1 -21.77 12.05 -64.69
N LYS A 2 -20.87 13.01 -64.93
CA LYS A 2 -19.50 13.00 -64.35
C LYS A 2 -19.39 13.73 -62.99
N GLN A 3 -20.27 14.68 -62.72
CA GLN A 3 -20.21 15.53 -61.52
C GLN A 3 -20.57 14.79 -60.20
N ASP A 4 -21.43 13.78 -60.29
CA ASP A 4 -21.93 13.02 -59.15
C ASP A 4 -20.87 12.09 -58.53
N LYS A 5 -19.95 11.56 -59.32
CA LYS A 5 -18.85 10.70 -58.84
C LYS A 5 -17.78 11.51 -58.07
N THR A 6 -17.50 12.71 -58.54
CA THR A 6 -16.49 13.58 -57.90
C THR A 6 -16.97 14.06 -56.54
N TYR A 7 -18.26 14.35 -56.41
CA TYR A 7 -18.87 14.78 -55.16
C TYR A 7 -18.88 13.65 -54.08
N LYS A 8 -19.18 12.42 -54.49
CA LYS A 8 -19.12 11.24 -53.63
C LYS A 8 -17.69 10.96 -53.13
N LEU A 9 -16.69 11.11 -53.99
CA LEU A 9 -15.29 10.92 -53.65
C LEU A 9 -14.82 12.00 -52.64
N LEU A 10 -15.28 13.23 -52.78
CA LEU A 10 -14.95 14.36 -51.89
C LEU A 10 -15.55 14.14 -50.47
N ILE A 11 -16.79 13.64 -50.40
CA ILE A 11 -17.46 13.31 -49.14
C ILE A 11 -16.72 12.17 -48.41
N ILE A 12 -16.32 11.11 -49.12
CA ILE A 12 -15.60 9.99 -48.56
C ILE A 12 -14.23 10.45 -47.99
N ALA A 13 -13.51 11.28 -48.74
CA ALA A 13 -12.23 11.82 -48.30
C ALA A 13 -12.39 12.70 -47.05
N LEU A 14 -13.44 13.49 -46.95
CA LEU A 14 -13.74 14.33 -45.79
C LEU A 14 -14.06 13.49 -44.53
N VAL A 15 -14.88 12.44 -44.71
CA VAL A 15 -15.22 11.51 -43.60
C VAL A 15 -13.97 10.77 -43.09
N CYS A 16 -13.11 10.31 -44.02
CA CYS A 16 -11.85 9.65 -43.65
C CYS A 16 -10.91 10.62 -42.87
N ALA A 17 -10.82 11.88 -43.29
CA ALA A 17 -10.01 12.89 -42.60
C ALA A 17 -10.52 13.16 -41.14
N VAL A 18 -11.86 13.25 -40.98
CA VAL A 18 -12.47 13.42 -39.67
C VAL A 18 -12.22 12.21 -38.77
N LEU A 19 -12.29 10.98 -39.29
CA LEU A 19 -12.02 9.76 -38.50
C LEU A 19 -10.53 9.68 -38.07
N ILE A 20 -9.61 10.12 -38.95
CA ILE A 20 -8.18 10.15 -38.60
C ILE A 20 -7.92 11.15 -37.47
N ILE A 21 -8.52 12.35 -37.59
CA ILE A 21 -8.37 13.39 -36.52
C ILE A 21 -8.97 12.89 -35.19
N PHE A 22 -10.14 12.25 -35.22
CA PHE A 22 -10.75 11.66 -34.04
C PHE A 22 -9.90 10.53 -33.44
N GLY A 23 -9.29 9.70 -34.28
CA GLY A 23 -8.37 8.63 -33.86
C GLY A 23 -7.13 9.17 -33.16
N ILE A 24 -6.55 10.27 -33.68
CA ILE A 24 -5.37 10.94 -33.09
C ILE A 24 -5.73 11.59 -31.75
N VAL A 25 -6.91 12.21 -31.62
CA VAL A 25 -7.38 12.83 -30.38
C VAL A 25 -7.60 11.76 -29.30
N ILE A 26 -8.19 10.60 -29.64
CA ILE A 26 -8.39 9.49 -28.69
C ILE A 26 -7.06 8.86 -28.29
N MET A 27 -6.10 8.73 -29.20
CA MET A 27 -4.78 8.21 -28.89
C MET A 27 -3.95 9.17 -28.01
N ASN A 28 -4.10 10.47 -28.19
CA ASN A 28 -3.45 11.48 -27.32
C ASN A 28 -4.15 11.63 -25.96
N SER A 29 -5.47 11.45 -25.90
CA SER A 29 -6.20 11.47 -24.60
C SER A 29 -5.87 10.28 -23.72
N LYS A 30 -5.36 9.17 -24.27
CA LYS A 30 -4.88 8.03 -23.49
C LYS A 30 -3.44 8.16 -23.00
N LYS A 31 -2.73 9.25 -23.36
CA LYS A 31 -1.34 9.49 -22.95
C LYS A 31 -1.17 10.47 -21.81
N GLU A 32 -2.25 10.99 -21.26
CA GLU A 32 -2.22 11.74 -20.00
C GLU A 32 -2.92 10.98 -18.87
N GLU A 33 -2.61 9.69 -18.66
CA GLU A 33 -2.42 9.25 -17.30
C GLU A 33 -1.15 9.96 -16.83
N VAL A 34 -1.36 11.06 -16.14
CA VAL A 34 -0.35 11.67 -15.29
C VAL A 34 0.06 10.61 -14.30
N LYS A 35 1.08 9.82 -14.65
CA LYS A 35 1.98 9.28 -13.65
C LYS A 35 2.59 10.51 -12.99
N GLN A 36 1.93 10.99 -11.97
CA GLN A 36 2.58 11.71 -10.91
C GLN A 36 3.50 10.67 -10.26
N GLU A 37 4.61 10.36 -10.94
CA GLU A 37 5.79 9.85 -10.28
C GLU A 37 6.19 11.00 -9.35
N SER A 38 5.63 10.96 -8.14
CA SER A 38 6.24 11.67 -7.04
C SER A 38 7.66 11.12 -6.99
N ASN A 39 8.63 11.92 -7.42
CA ASN A 39 10.05 11.70 -7.15
C ASN A 39 10.27 11.87 -5.64
N ILE A 40 9.57 11.04 -4.86
CA ILE A 40 9.70 10.94 -3.43
C ILE A 40 10.94 10.10 -3.24
N THR A 41 12.04 10.76 -3.03
CA THR A 41 13.29 10.08 -2.70
C THR A 41 13.13 9.44 -1.33
N MET A 42 13.68 8.24 -1.13
CA MET A 42 13.73 7.57 0.19
C MET A 42 14.28 8.46 1.30
N LYS A 43 14.90 9.58 0.95
CA LYS A 43 15.46 10.58 1.87
C LYS A 43 14.35 11.42 2.54
N ASP A 44 13.20 11.53 1.93
CA ASP A 44 12.08 12.36 2.40
C ASP A 44 11.02 11.55 3.17
N LEU A 45 11.26 10.26 3.39
CA LEU A 45 10.38 9.42 4.20
C LEU A 45 10.37 9.90 5.65
N PRO A 46 9.21 10.26 6.21
CA PRO A 46 9.11 10.74 7.59
C PRO A 46 9.51 9.66 8.59
N LEU A 47 9.27 8.40 8.24
CA LEU A 47 9.56 7.25 9.08
C LEU A 47 9.80 6.02 8.19
N LYS A 48 10.75 5.15 8.58
CA LYS A 48 11.02 3.87 7.92
C LYS A 48 10.59 2.72 8.80
N VAL A 49 10.05 1.64 8.21
CA VAL A 49 9.59 0.46 8.97
C VAL A 49 10.74 -0.24 9.71
N GLU A 50 11.97 -0.11 9.23
CA GLU A 50 13.16 -0.65 9.90
C GLU A 50 13.43 0.00 11.26
N ALA A 51 12.90 1.22 11.48
CA ALA A 51 12.94 1.90 12.77
C ALA A 51 11.87 1.38 13.75
N ILE A 52 10.97 0.50 13.29
CA ILE A 52 9.85 -0.05 14.07
C ILE A 52 9.93 -1.59 14.09
N PRO A 53 10.98 -2.18 14.63
CA PRO A 53 11.09 -3.64 14.71
C PRO A 53 9.95 -4.21 15.56
N ILE A 54 9.28 -5.23 15.00
CA ILE A 54 8.19 -5.96 15.64
C ILE A 54 8.75 -7.24 16.25
N SER A 55 8.37 -7.50 17.50
CA SER A 55 8.61 -8.77 18.17
C SER A 55 7.32 -9.55 18.28
N PHE A 56 7.36 -10.83 17.94
CA PHE A 56 6.24 -11.74 18.03
C PHE A 56 6.46 -12.83 19.07
N ASN A 57 5.38 -13.25 19.70
CA ASN A 57 5.34 -14.43 20.57
C ASN A 57 4.03 -15.17 20.33
N ILE A 58 4.03 -16.50 20.42
CA ILE A 58 2.82 -17.32 20.26
C ILE A 58 2.48 -17.92 21.63
N VAL A 59 1.24 -17.70 22.04
CA VAL A 59 0.65 -18.29 23.24
C VAL A 59 -0.38 -19.31 22.83
N ASN A 60 -0.15 -20.58 23.21
CA ASN A 60 -1.10 -21.65 22.97
C ASN A 60 -2.18 -21.62 24.06
N THR A 61 -3.44 -21.58 23.63
CA THR A 61 -4.61 -21.63 24.52
C THR A 61 -5.55 -22.76 24.15
N ALA A 62 -6.51 -23.05 25.01
CA ALA A 62 -7.54 -24.06 24.72
C ALA A 62 -8.41 -23.69 23.51
N GLU A 63 -8.51 -22.39 23.16
CA GLU A 63 -9.32 -21.85 22.07
C GLU A 63 -8.53 -21.67 20.78
N GLY A 64 -7.22 -21.94 20.80
CA GLY A 64 -6.31 -21.78 19.67
C GLY A 64 -5.09 -20.93 20.01
N ASN A 65 -4.29 -20.61 19.00
CA ASN A 65 -3.07 -19.84 19.17
C ASN A 65 -3.35 -18.34 19.12
N ILE A 66 -2.74 -17.62 20.04
CA ILE A 66 -2.75 -16.15 20.10
C ILE A 66 -1.37 -15.66 19.66
N LEU A 67 -1.34 -14.72 18.72
CA LEU A 67 -0.16 -13.96 18.35
C LEU A 67 -0.09 -12.71 19.22
N GLU A 68 0.92 -12.64 20.08
CA GLU A 68 1.28 -11.47 20.87
C GLU A 68 2.35 -10.68 20.14
N CYS A 69 2.21 -9.36 20.11
CA CYS A 69 3.12 -8.45 19.45
C CYS A 69 3.55 -7.33 20.38
N THR A 70 4.81 -6.93 20.29
CA THR A 70 5.32 -5.64 20.75
C THR A 70 6.14 -5.00 19.65
N TYR A 71 6.39 -3.71 19.73
CA TYR A 71 7.33 -3.05 18.84
C TYR A 71 8.18 -2.05 19.61
N LYS A 72 9.40 -1.82 19.12
CA LYS A 72 10.30 -0.76 19.59
C LYS A 72 10.18 0.43 18.66
N ASN A 73 9.93 1.61 19.17
CA ASN A 73 9.97 2.84 18.41
C ASN A 73 11.39 3.42 18.39
N ASN A 74 12.20 3.02 17.39
CA ASN A 74 13.55 3.56 17.20
C ASN A 74 13.57 4.77 16.25
N SER A 75 12.40 5.33 15.92
CA SER A 75 12.30 6.55 15.12
C SER A 75 12.49 7.79 15.97
N ASN A 76 12.52 8.96 15.33
CA ASN A 76 12.54 10.27 16.00
C ASN A 76 11.13 10.84 16.22
N GLU A 77 10.08 10.11 15.82
CA GLU A 77 8.70 10.53 15.88
C GLU A 77 7.95 9.71 16.94
N ASP A 78 7.11 10.35 17.71
CA ASP A 78 6.20 9.66 18.62
C ASP A 78 5.07 9.00 17.82
N ILE A 79 4.78 7.73 18.10
CA ILE A 79 3.76 6.96 17.41
C ILE A 79 2.47 6.96 18.22
N SER A 80 1.39 7.42 17.60
CA SER A 80 0.06 7.42 18.22
C SER A 80 -0.75 6.15 17.91
N ARG A 81 -0.40 5.44 16.83
CA ARG A 81 -1.01 4.16 16.44
C ARG A 81 -0.10 3.38 15.50
N LEU A 82 -0.01 2.08 15.74
CA LEU A 82 0.54 1.12 14.81
C LEU A 82 -0.50 0.05 14.50
N THR A 83 -0.74 -0.22 13.21
CA THR A 83 -1.51 -1.37 12.74
C THR A 83 -0.65 -2.17 11.79
N ILE A 84 -0.61 -3.48 11.98
CA ILE A 84 0.05 -4.41 11.07
C ILE A 84 -0.96 -5.40 10.50
N GLN A 85 -0.77 -5.78 9.25
CA GLN A 85 -1.46 -6.90 8.64
C GLN A 85 -0.44 -8.03 8.47
N VAL A 86 -0.79 -9.20 8.97
CA VAL A 86 0.04 -10.39 8.88
C VAL A 86 -0.70 -11.49 8.14
N LYS A 87 0.03 -12.30 7.41
CA LYS A 87 -0.42 -13.51 6.74
C LYS A 87 0.35 -14.69 7.34
N PHE A 88 -0.30 -15.84 7.40
CA PHE A 88 0.35 -17.07 7.85
C PHE A 88 0.71 -17.95 6.66
N LYS A 89 1.93 -18.48 6.67
CA LYS A 89 2.44 -19.35 5.62
C LYS A 89 1.48 -20.50 5.32
N GLY A 90 1.21 -20.73 4.04
CA GLY A 90 0.30 -21.79 3.58
C GLY A 90 -1.19 -21.46 3.73
N THR A 91 -1.54 -20.22 4.09
CA THR A 91 -2.93 -19.76 4.15
C THR A 91 -3.14 -18.47 3.37
N GLU A 92 -4.39 -18.14 3.05
CA GLU A 92 -4.79 -16.84 2.52
C GLU A 92 -5.39 -15.93 3.61
N GLU A 93 -5.37 -16.39 4.87
CA GLU A 93 -5.91 -15.63 5.98
C GLU A 93 -5.02 -14.44 6.31
N ILE A 94 -5.62 -13.23 6.38
CA ILE A 94 -4.96 -12.00 6.80
C ILE A 94 -5.52 -11.61 8.16
N VAL A 95 -4.65 -11.44 9.13
CA VAL A 95 -4.98 -10.97 10.47
C VAL A 95 -4.46 -9.56 10.65
N THR A 96 -5.31 -8.68 11.20
CA THR A 96 -4.96 -7.30 11.53
C THR A 96 -4.76 -7.16 13.03
N LEU A 97 -3.60 -6.64 13.43
CA LEU A 97 -3.26 -6.35 14.82
C LEU A 97 -2.99 -4.85 14.97
N SER A 98 -3.48 -4.25 16.04
CA SER A 98 -3.34 -2.81 16.28
C SER A 98 -2.91 -2.50 17.70
N CYS A 99 -1.90 -1.66 17.83
CA CYS A 99 -1.54 -0.95 19.04
C CYS A 99 -2.07 0.48 18.94
N ASN A 100 -3.00 0.86 19.81
CA ASN A 100 -3.57 2.21 19.86
C ASN A 100 -3.00 3.05 21.00
N GLU A 101 -1.95 2.55 21.62
CA GLU A 101 -1.23 3.26 22.66
C GLU A 101 -0.22 4.24 22.09
N PHE A 102 -0.04 5.35 22.76
CA PHE A 102 0.99 6.33 22.44
C PHE A 102 2.37 5.78 22.85
N VAL A 103 3.30 5.75 21.93
CA VAL A 103 4.67 5.25 22.16
C VAL A 103 5.68 6.31 21.74
N GLU A 104 6.30 6.93 22.73
CA GLU A 104 7.34 7.92 22.52
C GLU A 104 8.55 7.33 21.76
N ALA A 105 9.28 8.20 21.10
CA ALA A 105 10.54 7.87 20.47
C ALA A 105 11.50 7.21 21.50
N GLY A 106 12.10 6.08 21.10
CA GLY A 106 13.00 5.30 21.94
C GLY A 106 12.32 4.32 22.90
N ASN A 107 10.99 4.30 23.03
CA ASN A 107 10.27 3.41 23.93
C ASN A 107 9.73 2.14 23.23
N GLU A 108 9.32 1.19 24.04
CA GLU A 108 8.66 -0.04 23.58
C GLU A 108 7.15 0.06 23.82
N SER A 109 6.36 -0.52 22.92
CA SER A 109 4.90 -0.55 23.03
C SER A 109 4.45 -1.50 24.15
N VAL A 110 3.21 -1.30 24.60
CA VAL A 110 2.47 -2.36 25.29
C VAL A 110 2.24 -3.54 24.34
N LYS A 111 1.96 -4.68 24.92
CA LYS A 111 1.60 -5.89 24.17
C LYS A 111 0.21 -5.72 23.54
N PHE A 112 0.11 -6.05 22.26
CA PHE A 112 -1.17 -6.13 21.51
C PHE A 112 -1.28 -7.51 20.86
N THR A 113 -2.49 -8.01 20.67
CA THR A 113 -2.73 -9.41 20.36
C THR A 113 -3.72 -9.59 19.22
N GLY A 114 -3.66 -10.76 18.61
CA GLY A 114 -4.62 -11.24 17.64
C GLY A 114 -4.58 -12.75 17.48
N LYS A 115 -5.34 -13.26 16.52
CA LYS A 115 -5.29 -14.69 16.19
C LYS A 115 -3.89 -15.08 15.71
N GLY A 116 -3.37 -16.18 16.22
CA GLY A 116 -2.08 -16.74 15.81
C GLY A 116 -2.21 -17.82 14.74
N PRO A 117 -1.08 -18.23 14.12
CA PRO A 117 -1.06 -19.29 13.13
C PRO A 117 -1.48 -20.63 13.76
N ALA A 118 -2.27 -21.44 13.02
CA ALA A 118 -2.72 -22.75 13.50
C ALA A 118 -1.56 -23.72 13.78
N SER A 119 -0.43 -23.55 13.10
CA SER A 119 0.80 -24.33 13.34
C SER A 119 1.45 -24.06 14.70
N GLY A 120 1.18 -22.92 15.32
CA GLY A 120 1.89 -22.48 16.53
C GLY A 120 3.36 -22.10 16.27
N ASN A 121 3.77 -21.96 15.00
CA ASN A 121 5.14 -21.62 14.64
C ASN A 121 5.25 -20.14 14.27
N ILE A 122 6.15 -19.41 14.92
CA ILE A 122 6.40 -18.00 14.67
C ILE A 122 7.00 -17.72 13.28
N ASP A 123 7.74 -18.69 12.72
CA ASP A 123 8.33 -18.60 11.39
C ASP A 123 7.30 -18.60 10.25
N ASP A 124 6.03 -18.91 10.61
CA ASP A 124 4.92 -18.83 9.65
C ASP A 124 4.29 -17.43 9.58
N VAL A 125 4.68 -16.50 10.44
CA VAL A 125 4.15 -15.14 10.49
C VAL A 125 4.90 -14.25 9.51
N GLN A 126 4.19 -13.71 8.53
CA GLN A 126 4.73 -12.74 7.56
C GLN A 126 3.96 -11.43 7.68
N ILE A 127 4.66 -10.32 7.88
CA ILE A 127 4.03 -8.99 7.84
C ILE A 127 3.87 -8.59 6.37
N LEU A 128 2.63 -8.29 5.98
CA LEU A 128 2.29 -7.79 4.65
C LEU A 128 2.29 -6.27 4.62
N LYS A 129 1.81 -5.64 5.69
CA LYS A 129 1.56 -4.21 5.67
C LYS A 129 1.73 -3.57 7.05
N TYR A 130 2.31 -2.38 7.05
CA TYR A 130 2.36 -1.48 8.19
C TYR A 130 1.50 -0.25 7.91
N LYS A 131 0.76 0.21 8.92
CA LYS A 131 0.07 1.51 8.93
C LYS A 131 0.43 2.20 10.23
N ILE A 132 1.07 3.35 10.13
CA ILE A 132 1.59 4.09 11.26
C ILE A 132 1.01 5.49 11.25
N SER A 133 0.50 5.92 12.39
CA SER A 133 0.15 7.32 12.63
C SER A 133 1.07 7.88 13.70
N THR A 134 1.62 9.05 13.46
CA THR A 134 2.48 9.74 14.42
C THR A 134 1.68 10.77 15.21
N ALA A 135 2.26 11.26 16.30
CA ALA A 135 1.62 12.28 17.14
C ALA A 135 1.49 13.64 16.43
N ASN A 136 2.36 13.95 15.47
CA ASN A 136 2.33 15.16 14.67
C ASN A 136 1.34 15.12 13.52
N GLY A 137 0.59 14.01 13.35
CA GLY A 137 -0.46 13.86 12.35
C GLY A 137 0.00 13.22 11.03
N THR A 138 1.26 12.83 10.90
CA THR A 138 1.72 12.08 9.73
C THR A 138 1.11 10.67 9.73
N TYR A 139 0.59 10.25 8.58
CA TYR A 139 0.16 8.89 8.32
C TYR A 139 1.10 8.24 7.31
N MET A 140 1.53 7.02 7.59
CA MET A 140 2.39 6.23 6.71
C MET A 140 1.83 4.81 6.55
N GLU A 141 1.85 4.32 5.32
CA GLU A 141 1.59 2.92 4.98
C GLU A 141 2.79 2.35 4.24
N TYR A 142 3.23 1.16 4.61
CA TYR A 142 4.23 0.39 3.89
C TYR A 142 3.66 -0.96 3.52
N ASP A 143 3.77 -1.31 2.24
CA ASP A 143 3.40 -2.60 1.68
C ASP A 143 4.68 -3.40 1.45
N SER A 144 4.86 -4.52 2.15
CA SER A 144 6.08 -5.31 2.11
C SER A 144 6.21 -6.16 0.84
N GLU A 145 5.09 -6.54 0.20
CA GLU A 145 5.09 -7.31 -1.04
C GLU A 145 5.48 -6.42 -2.23
N LEU A 146 5.02 -5.16 -2.22
CA LEU A 146 5.34 -4.18 -3.27
C LEU A 146 6.61 -3.40 -2.97
N ASN A 147 7.14 -3.48 -1.75
CA ASN A 147 8.23 -2.65 -1.23
C ASN A 147 7.96 -1.15 -1.45
N GLN A 148 6.75 -0.71 -1.12
CA GLN A 148 6.26 0.63 -1.43
C GLN A 148 5.74 1.35 -0.21
N TYR A 149 6.13 2.62 -0.08
CA TYR A 149 5.66 3.56 0.93
C TYR A 149 4.63 4.53 0.35
N ASN A 150 3.57 4.79 1.13
CA ASN A 150 2.62 5.88 0.93
C ASN A 150 2.52 6.67 2.23
N TRP A 151 2.49 8.01 2.17
CA TRP A 151 2.33 8.85 3.37
C TRP A 151 1.62 10.17 3.05
N SER A 152 1.07 10.79 4.09
CA SER A 152 0.36 12.08 4.03
C SER A 152 0.50 12.84 5.36
#